data_e1b283c5aadead762d63b106bc3368c2
#
_entry.id   e1b283c5aadead762d63b106bc3368c2
#
_cell.length_a   1.000
_cell.length_b   1.000
_cell.length_c   1.000
_cell.angle_alpha   90.00
_cell.angle_beta   90.00
_cell.angle_gamma   90.00
#
_symmetry.space_group_name_H-M   'P 1'
#
loop_
_entity.id
_entity.type
_entity.pdbx_description
1 polymer ?
#
loop_
_entity_poly.entity_id
_entity_poly.type
_entity_poly.pdbx_seq_one_letter_code
_entity_poly.pdbx_strand_id
1 'polypeptide(L)'
;RSVSSAASDVYKRQGYDSPIFGGGVSISFSFSKGKDDGVLGTDLDGEFGSNLSVSMKYEIEAIQFVIASEKASIKGFDHNRLGMKIPAGPVTIGLIHTTTESTVGNSVDYDATTISIAGKVADGNGKVKFQYGTSDKSAGLTQTQIGYDHKLFKNFKILAYHTVRSQDAVNSDDAHTGLGIEYKF
;
A
#
# COMPACT_ATOMS: atom_id res chain seq x y z
N ARG A 1 -25.25 5.72 22.40
CA ARG A 1 -24.74 4.34 22.25
C ARG A 1 -24.68 4.00 20.77
N SER A 2 -23.54 4.24 20.15
CA SER A 2 -23.26 3.82 18.77
C SER A 2 -22.17 2.75 18.80
N VAL A 3 -22.56 1.52 19.06
CA VAL A 3 -21.66 0.33 19.04
C VAL A 3 -21.86 -0.49 17.77
N SER A 4 -22.64 0.01 16.81
CA SER A 4 -23.13 -0.79 15.69
C SER A 4 -22.35 -0.62 14.37
N SER A 5 -21.51 0.41 14.21
CA SER A 5 -20.85 0.62 12.91
C SER A 5 -19.63 -0.28 12.68
N ALA A 6 -18.82 -0.50 13.70
CA ALA A 6 -17.61 -1.33 13.55
C ALA A 6 -17.94 -2.82 13.32
N ALA A 7 -18.96 -3.35 14.00
CA ALA A 7 -19.38 -4.73 13.81
C ALA A 7 -20.02 -4.98 12.43
N SER A 8 -20.76 -3.99 11.88
CA SER A 8 -21.37 -4.15 10.56
C SER A 8 -20.36 -4.15 9.43
N ASP A 9 -19.23 -3.47 9.58
CA ASP A 9 -18.18 -3.43 8.56
C ASP A 9 -17.33 -4.71 8.55
N VAL A 10 -17.15 -5.37 9.68
CA VAL A 10 -16.43 -6.65 9.76
C VAL A 10 -17.17 -7.77 9.01
N TYR A 11 -18.50 -7.79 9.04
CA TYR A 11 -19.30 -8.79 8.34
C TYR A 11 -19.41 -8.57 6.82
N LYS A 12 -18.98 -7.43 6.32
CA LYS A 12 -19.07 -7.11 4.89
C LYS A 12 -17.85 -7.53 4.08
N ARG A 13 -16.73 -7.80 4.73
CA ARG A 13 -15.51 -8.25 4.07
C ARG A 13 -15.18 -9.67 4.51
N GLN A 14 -15.00 -10.56 3.54
CA GLN A 14 -14.52 -11.91 3.75
C GLN A 14 -13.18 -12.07 3.05
N GLY A 15 -12.28 -12.83 3.67
CA GLY A 15 -10.97 -13.09 3.11
C GLY A 15 -10.48 -14.47 3.50
N TYR A 16 -9.52 -14.95 2.72
CA TYR A 16 -8.82 -16.19 2.95
C TYR A 16 -7.35 -16.00 2.66
N ASP A 17 -6.52 -16.47 3.58
CA ASP A 17 -5.08 -16.56 3.42
C ASP A 17 -4.69 -18.03 3.40
N SER A 18 -4.06 -18.49 2.33
CA SER A 18 -3.59 -19.87 2.24
C SER A 18 -2.39 -20.12 3.16
N PRO A 19 -2.18 -21.36 3.61
CA PRO A 19 -0.87 -21.79 4.09
C PRO A 19 0.20 -21.58 3.02
N ILE A 20 1.47 -21.56 3.41
CA ILE A 20 2.59 -21.56 2.47
C ILE A 20 2.72 -22.96 1.87
N PHE A 21 2.74 -23.05 0.55
CA PHE A 21 2.89 -24.29 -0.22
C PHE A 21 3.91 -24.13 -1.36
N GLY A 22 4.28 -25.24 -2.01
CA GLY A 22 5.09 -25.22 -3.23
C GLY A 22 6.43 -24.51 -3.11
N GLY A 23 7.10 -24.59 -1.94
CA GLY A 23 8.42 -24.00 -1.76
C GLY A 23 8.43 -22.48 -1.53
N GLY A 24 7.35 -21.91 -0.98
CA GLY A 24 7.32 -20.50 -0.59
C GLY A 24 6.18 -19.68 -1.18
N VAL A 25 5.18 -20.32 -1.79
CA VAL A 25 4.00 -19.65 -2.35
C VAL A 25 2.90 -19.51 -1.32
N SER A 26 2.27 -18.37 -1.22
CA SER A 26 0.99 -18.17 -0.52
C SER A 26 0.06 -17.30 -1.37
N ILE A 27 -1.24 -17.55 -1.23
CA ILE A 27 -2.29 -16.84 -1.94
C ILE A 27 -3.24 -16.25 -0.91
N SER A 28 -3.62 -15.00 -1.11
CA SER A 28 -4.64 -14.33 -0.33
C SER A 28 -5.72 -13.81 -1.26
N PHE A 29 -6.96 -13.93 -0.87
CA PHE A 29 -8.06 -13.25 -1.53
C PHE A 29 -9.02 -12.67 -0.51
N SER A 30 -9.62 -11.57 -0.84
CA SER A 30 -10.70 -10.97 -0.07
C SER A 30 -11.75 -10.38 -1.01
N PHE A 31 -12.97 -10.39 -0.54
CA PHE A 31 -14.08 -9.79 -1.25
C PHE A 31 -15.03 -9.12 -0.25
N SER A 32 -15.71 -8.11 -0.73
CA SER A 32 -16.76 -7.45 0.05
C SER A 32 -17.95 -7.16 -0.86
N LYS A 33 -19.11 -6.99 -0.25
CA LYS A 33 -20.28 -6.49 -0.95
C LYS A 33 -20.05 -5.03 -1.29
N GLY A 34 -20.28 -4.63 -2.53
CA GLY A 34 -20.32 -3.22 -2.94
C GLY A 34 -21.36 -2.47 -2.13
N LYS A 35 -21.11 -1.22 -1.82
CA LYS A 35 -22.09 -0.33 -1.20
C LYS A 35 -22.76 0.45 -2.30
N ASP A 36 -24.06 0.26 -2.44
CA ASP A 36 -24.91 1.17 -3.20
C ASP A 36 -25.02 2.49 -2.42
N ASP A 37 -24.22 3.46 -2.79
CA ASP A 37 -24.20 4.79 -2.16
C ASP A 37 -24.88 5.87 -2.99
N GLY A 38 -25.63 5.47 -4.02
CA GLY A 38 -26.47 6.35 -4.81
C GLY A 38 -25.71 7.43 -5.61
N VAL A 39 -24.41 7.32 -5.75
CA VAL A 39 -23.61 8.25 -6.56
C VAL A 39 -23.60 7.80 -8.01
N LEU A 40 -24.19 8.61 -8.87
CA LEU A 40 -24.32 8.42 -10.30
C LEU A 40 -23.02 7.89 -10.96
N GLY A 41 -23.13 6.75 -11.64
CA GLY A 41 -22.16 6.26 -12.61
C GLY A 41 -21.28 5.11 -12.17
N THR A 42 -21.55 4.48 -11.06
CA THR A 42 -20.90 3.21 -10.68
C THR A 42 -21.98 2.24 -10.24
N ASP A 43 -22.49 1.45 -11.17
CA ASP A 43 -23.27 0.25 -10.90
C ASP A 43 -22.39 -0.82 -10.22
N LEU A 44 -21.92 -0.51 -9.02
CA LEU A 44 -21.53 -1.55 -8.10
C LEU A 44 -22.83 -2.03 -7.45
N ASP A 45 -23.57 -2.84 -8.20
CA ASP A 45 -24.94 -3.32 -7.94
C ASP A 45 -25.11 -4.13 -6.65
N GLY A 46 -24.38 -3.79 -5.61
CA GLY A 46 -24.50 -4.49 -4.32
C GLY A 46 -24.30 -6.00 -4.44
N GLU A 47 -23.80 -6.48 -5.57
CA GLU A 47 -23.54 -7.89 -5.81
C GLU A 47 -22.41 -8.40 -4.93
N PHE A 48 -22.56 -9.63 -4.51
CA PHE A 48 -21.54 -10.32 -3.74
C PHE A 48 -20.27 -10.47 -4.58
N GLY A 49 -19.14 -9.98 -4.08
CA GLY A 49 -17.86 -10.06 -4.78
C GLY A 49 -17.54 -8.88 -5.71
N SER A 50 -18.32 -7.82 -5.68
CA SER A 50 -18.05 -6.61 -6.48
C SER A 50 -16.71 -5.93 -6.14
N ASN A 51 -16.19 -6.09 -4.93
CA ASN A 51 -14.87 -5.67 -4.53
C ASN A 51 -14.01 -6.91 -4.28
N LEU A 52 -13.22 -7.28 -5.28
CA LEU A 52 -12.34 -8.45 -5.21
C LEU A 52 -10.89 -8.01 -5.12
N SER A 53 -10.15 -8.55 -4.15
CA SER A 53 -8.70 -8.43 -4.07
C SER A 53 -8.09 -9.82 -4.04
N VAL A 54 -7.12 -10.06 -4.90
CA VAL A 54 -6.37 -11.31 -4.97
C VAL A 54 -4.89 -10.97 -4.95
N SER A 55 -4.11 -11.69 -4.17
CA SER A 55 -2.66 -11.58 -4.21
C SER A 55 -1.99 -12.95 -4.11
N MET A 56 -0.83 -13.05 -4.75
CA MET A 56 0.07 -14.17 -4.64
C MET A 56 1.43 -13.66 -4.17
N LYS A 57 1.95 -14.23 -3.10
CA LYS A 57 3.31 -14.00 -2.62
C LYS A 57 4.14 -15.24 -2.86
N TYR A 58 5.33 -15.03 -3.40
CA TYR A 58 6.36 -16.05 -3.52
C TYR A 58 7.60 -15.62 -2.74
N GLU A 59 8.08 -16.48 -1.88
CA GLU A 59 9.25 -16.24 -1.05
C GLU A 59 10.29 -17.33 -1.31
N ILE A 60 11.46 -16.93 -1.77
CA ILE A 60 12.61 -17.81 -1.96
C ILE A 60 13.78 -17.26 -1.13
N GLU A 61 14.28 -18.07 -0.20
CA GLU A 61 15.25 -17.64 0.81
C GLU A 61 14.69 -16.43 1.58
N ALA A 62 15.23 -15.24 1.34
CA ALA A 62 14.75 -14.01 1.98
C ALA A 62 14.15 -13.00 0.98
N ILE A 63 14.15 -13.32 -0.32
CA ILE A 63 13.58 -12.48 -1.38
C ILE A 63 12.08 -12.77 -1.46
N GLN A 64 11.28 -11.71 -1.50
CA GLN A 64 9.83 -11.80 -1.62
C GLN A 64 9.37 -11.14 -2.91
N PHE A 65 8.52 -11.84 -3.64
CA PHE A 65 7.78 -11.32 -4.79
C PHE A 65 6.29 -11.31 -4.47
N VAL A 66 5.58 -10.28 -4.90
CA VAL A 66 4.15 -10.14 -4.71
C VAL A 66 3.52 -9.68 -6.01
N ILE A 67 2.46 -10.36 -6.42
CA ILE A 67 1.55 -9.91 -7.47
C ILE A 67 0.19 -9.77 -6.82
N ALA A 68 -0.47 -8.64 -7.03
CA ALA A 68 -1.80 -8.38 -6.50
C ALA A 68 -2.68 -7.70 -7.54
N SER A 69 -3.96 -8.03 -7.53
CA SER A 69 -4.99 -7.39 -8.32
C SER A 69 -6.16 -7.03 -7.41
N GLU A 70 -6.63 -5.82 -7.51
CA GLU A 70 -7.80 -5.31 -6.79
C GLU A 70 -8.78 -4.72 -7.79
N LYS A 71 -10.01 -5.23 -7.78
CA LYS A 71 -11.11 -4.71 -8.59
C LYS A 71 -12.05 -3.92 -7.70
N ALA A 72 -12.39 -2.72 -8.14
CA ALA A 72 -13.36 -1.84 -7.51
C ALA A 72 -13.16 -1.59 -6.00
N SER A 73 -11.96 -1.85 -5.46
CA SER A 73 -11.64 -1.57 -4.04
C SER A 73 -11.67 -0.06 -3.73
N ILE A 74 -11.30 0.73 -4.73
CA ILE A 74 -11.49 2.17 -4.76
C ILE A 74 -12.46 2.46 -5.90
N LYS A 75 -13.54 3.16 -5.59
CA LYS A 75 -14.60 3.47 -6.53
C LYS A 75 -14.07 4.05 -7.84
N GLY A 76 -14.36 3.36 -8.94
CA GLY A 76 -13.97 3.77 -10.28
C GLY A 76 -12.55 3.42 -10.70
N PHE A 77 -11.84 2.57 -9.94
CA PHE A 77 -10.49 2.15 -10.31
C PHE A 77 -10.22 0.69 -9.99
N ASP A 78 -9.55 0.02 -10.91
CA ASP A 78 -8.91 -1.28 -10.73
C ASP A 78 -7.40 -1.09 -10.54
N HIS A 79 -6.78 -1.86 -9.67
CA HIS A 79 -5.36 -1.77 -9.38
C HIS A 79 -4.67 -3.11 -9.58
N ASN A 80 -3.59 -3.12 -10.35
CA ASN A 80 -2.67 -4.24 -10.46
C ASN A 80 -1.32 -3.85 -9.88
N ARG A 81 -0.73 -4.69 -9.03
CA ARG A 81 0.53 -4.41 -8.35
C ARG A 81 1.51 -5.54 -8.50
N LEU A 82 2.74 -5.17 -8.78
CA LEU A 82 3.91 -6.04 -8.74
C LEU A 82 4.86 -5.50 -7.67
N GLY A 83 5.25 -6.33 -6.72
CA GLY A 83 6.15 -5.96 -5.65
C GLY A 83 7.33 -6.92 -5.53
N MET A 84 8.48 -6.37 -5.11
CA MET A 84 9.66 -7.14 -4.79
C MET A 84 10.33 -6.57 -3.55
N LYS A 85 10.83 -7.45 -2.69
CA LYS A 85 11.60 -7.08 -1.51
C LYS A 85 12.86 -7.96 -1.44
N ILE A 86 14.01 -7.31 -1.38
CA ILE A 86 15.33 -7.95 -1.39
C ILE A 86 16.07 -7.51 -0.12
N PRO A 87 16.37 -8.42 0.81
CA PRO A 87 17.33 -8.14 1.87
C PRO A 87 18.75 -8.21 1.31
N ALA A 88 19.54 -7.18 1.58
CA ALA A 88 20.92 -7.05 1.15
C ALA A 88 21.79 -6.71 2.38
N GLY A 89 22.11 -7.71 3.19
CA GLY A 89 22.82 -7.54 4.45
C GLY A 89 22.01 -6.68 5.45
N PRO A 90 22.56 -5.54 5.94
CA PRO A 90 21.87 -4.66 6.88
C PRO A 90 20.76 -3.82 6.23
N VAL A 91 20.65 -3.86 4.91
CA VAL A 91 19.74 -3.06 4.11
C VAL A 91 18.64 -3.93 3.51
N THR A 92 17.46 -3.38 3.34
CA THR A 92 16.35 -3.98 2.58
C THR A 92 15.98 -3.05 1.45
N ILE A 93 15.89 -3.56 0.24
CA ILE A 93 15.45 -2.84 -0.95
C ILE A 93 14.04 -3.33 -1.28
N GLY A 94 13.14 -2.41 -1.58
CA GLY A 94 11.78 -2.69 -2.03
C GLY A 94 11.49 -1.98 -3.35
N LEU A 95 10.76 -2.66 -4.22
CA LEU A 95 10.21 -2.11 -5.46
C LEU A 95 8.72 -2.44 -5.50
N ILE A 96 7.91 -1.46 -5.87
CA ILE A 96 6.48 -1.64 -6.15
C ILE A 96 6.16 -0.90 -7.45
N HIS A 97 5.51 -1.60 -8.36
CA HIS A 97 4.91 -1.02 -9.55
C HIS A 97 3.40 -1.24 -9.48
N THR A 98 2.63 -0.20 -9.74
CA THR A 98 1.16 -0.23 -9.71
C THR A 98 0.64 0.33 -11.02
N THR A 99 -0.21 -0.43 -11.70
CA THR A 99 -1.03 0.03 -12.81
C THR A 99 -2.44 0.27 -12.29
N THR A 100 -2.99 1.41 -12.57
CA THR A 100 -4.34 1.81 -12.19
C THR A 100 -5.15 2.06 -13.43
N GLU A 101 -6.21 1.30 -13.61
CA GLU A 101 -7.15 1.41 -14.73
C GLU A 101 -8.43 2.06 -14.22
N SER A 102 -8.91 3.07 -14.96
CA SER A 102 -10.18 3.70 -14.66
C SER A 102 -11.34 2.86 -15.18
N THR A 103 -12.30 2.59 -14.31
CA THR A 103 -13.58 1.94 -14.69
C THR A 103 -14.70 2.94 -14.95
N VAL A 104 -14.42 4.25 -14.86
CA VAL A 104 -15.39 5.34 -15.05
C VAL A 104 -14.95 6.25 -16.19
N GLY A 105 -15.79 6.49 -17.15
CA GLY A 105 -15.54 7.03 -18.49
C GLY A 105 -14.85 8.39 -18.65
N ASN A 106 -14.44 9.10 -17.59
CA ASN A 106 -13.72 10.38 -17.67
C ASN A 106 -12.44 10.42 -16.80
N SER A 107 -12.01 9.32 -16.24
CA SER A 107 -10.78 9.22 -15.47
C SER A 107 -9.68 8.61 -16.33
N VAL A 108 -8.45 9.00 -16.09
CA VAL A 108 -7.29 8.56 -16.86
C VAL A 108 -6.59 7.42 -16.14
N ASP A 109 -6.20 6.40 -16.87
CA ASP A 109 -5.31 5.34 -16.38
C ASP A 109 -3.96 5.96 -16.02
N TYR A 110 -3.28 5.36 -15.04
CA TYR A 110 -1.95 5.81 -14.66
C TYR A 110 -1.12 4.68 -14.04
N ASP A 111 0.17 4.81 -14.21
CA ASP A 111 1.17 3.95 -13.59
C ASP A 111 1.90 4.67 -12.47
N ALA A 112 2.35 3.91 -11.49
CA ALA A 112 3.19 4.40 -10.41
C ALA A 112 4.28 3.40 -10.08
N THR A 113 5.50 3.88 -9.89
CA THR A 113 6.63 3.06 -9.46
C THR A 113 7.25 3.65 -8.23
N THR A 114 7.48 2.81 -7.22
CA THR A 114 8.13 3.21 -5.97
C THR A 114 9.31 2.32 -5.68
N ILE A 115 10.46 2.92 -5.40
CA ILE A 115 11.66 2.26 -4.89
C ILE A 115 11.86 2.68 -3.45
N SER A 116 12.19 1.75 -2.59
CA SER A 116 12.46 1.99 -1.17
C SER A 116 13.74 1.32 -0.72
N ILE A 117 14.46 1.96 0.19
CA ILE A 117 15.65 1.42 0.83
C ILE A 117 15.49 1.65 2.33
N ALA A 118 15.73 0.62 3.13
CA ALA A 118 15.68 0.72 4.58
C ALA A 118 16.86 -0.01 5.21
N GLY A 119 17.59 0.67 6.07
CA GLY A 119 18.77 0.12 6.75
C GLY A 119 18.70 0.26 8.26
N LYS A 120 19.24 -0.73 8.98
CA LYS A 120 19.42 -0.65 10.43
C LYS A 120 20.65 0.19 10.76
N VAL A 121 20.54 1.06 11.76
CA VAL A 121 21.60 1.90 12.28
C VAL A 121 21.54 1.93 13.82
N ALA A 122 22.49 2.56 14.48
CA ALA A 122 22.50 2.71 15.94
C ALA A 122 22.38 1.32 16.65
N ASP A 123 23.27 0.39 16.31
CA ASP A 123 23.32 -0.98 16.85
C ASP A 123 21.98 -1.74 16.76
N GLY A 124 21.21 -1.42 15.73
CA GLY A 124 19.91 -2.04 15.45
C GLY A 124 18.71 -1.38 16.12
N ASN A 125 18.91 -0.37 16.96
CA ASN A 125 17.82 0.38 17.58
C ASN A 125 17.23 1.45 16.66
N GLY A 126 18.00 1.91 15.66
CA GLY A 126 17.57 2.85 14.65
C GLY A 126 17.28 2.16 13.30
N LYS A 127 16.39 2.76 12.51
CA LYS A 127 16.12 2.38 11.13
C LYS A 127 15.94 3.63 10.28
N VAL A 128 16.86 3.82 9.33
CA VAL A 128 16.72 4.85 8.28
C VAL A 128 15.94 4.27 7.13
N LYS A 129 15.06 5.05 6.54
CA LYS A 129 14.23 4.70 5.40
C LYS A 129 14.32 5.78 4.35
N PHE A 130 14.43 5.40 3.12
CA PHE A 130 14.34 6.27 1.96
C PHE A 130 13.33 5.67 0.98
N GLN A 131 12.52 6.51 0.38
CA GLN A 131 11.56 6.11 -0.64
C GLN A 131 11.54 7.17 -1.73
N TYR A 132 11.51 6.72 -2.99
CA TYR A 132 11.30 7.54 -4.16
C TYR A 132 10.21 6.90 -5.01
N GLY A 133 9.22 7.68 -5.37
CA GLY A 133 8.09 7.26 -6.18
C GLY A 133 7.84 8.21 -7.32
N THR A 134 7.43 7.65 -8.46
CA THR A 134 6.99 8.40 -9.64
C THR A 134 5.64 7.88 -10.09
N SER A 135 4.83 8.74 -10.68
CA SER A 135 3.59 8.37 -11.34
C SER A 135 3.35 9.30 -12.52
N ASP A 136 2.74 8.80 -13.57
CA ASP A 136 2.28 9.58 -14.72
C ASP A 136 0.90 10.22 -14.50
N LYS A 137 0.29 9.99 -13.32
CA LYS A 137 -0.95 10.64 -12.90
C LYS A 137 -0.80 12.15 -12.97
N SER A 138 -1.80 12.83 -13.57
CA SER A 138 -1.83 14.30 -13.66
C SER A 138 -0.59 14.91 -14.34
N ALA A 139 -0.11 14.29 -15.42
CA ALA A 139 1.05 14.70 -16.20
C ALA A 139 2.41 14.66 -15.45
N GLY A 140 2.48 13.87 -14.41
CA GLY A 140 3.71 13.61 -13.67
C GLY A 140 3.60 13.96 -12.19
N LEU A 141 3.92 13.00 -11.37
CA LEU A 141 4.00 13.15 -9.93
C LEU A 141 5.26 12.46 -9.44
N THR A 142 6.06 13.15 -8.65
CA THR A 142 7.21 12.56 -7.95
C THR A 142 7.05 12.74 -6.45
N GLN A 143 7.50 11.76 -5.68
CA GLN A 143 7.53 11.84 -4.23
C GLN A 143 8.84 11.29 -3.71
N THR A 144 9.52 12.07 -2.89
CA THR A 144 10.71 11.64 -2.17
C THR A 144 10.41 11.67 -0.67
N GLN A 145 10.76 10.62 0.03
CA GLN A 145 10.57 10.54 1.47
C GLN A 145 11.82 10.00 2.14
N ILE A 146 12.21 10.62 3.24
CA ILE A 146 13.19 10.12 4.19
C ILE A 146 12.53 9.94 5.55
N GLY A 147 12.85 8.86 6.24
CA GLY A 147 12.30 8.59 7.56
C GLY A 147 13.34 7.95 8.48
N TYR A 148 13.17 8.18 9.76
CA TYR A 148 13.95 7.57 10.80
C TYR A 148 13.05 7.06 11.92
N ASP A 149 13.19 5.77 12.25
CA ASP A 149 12.57 5.15 13.42
C ASP A 149 13.65 4.90 14.46
N HIS A 150 13.40 5.22 15.72
CA HIS A 150 14.30 4.89 16.82
C HIS A 150 13.55 4.20 17.95
N LYS A 151 14.00 3.00 18.29
CA LYS A 151 13.47 2.21 19.39
C LYS A 151 14.20 2.60 20.68
N LEU A 152 13.52 3.33 21.55
CA LEU A 152 14.05 3.73 22.85
C LEU A 152 13.96 2.60 23.87
N PHE A 153 12.84 1.87 23.89
CA PHE A 153 12.58 0.74 24.79
C PHE A 153 11.88 -0.39 24.04
N LYS A 154 11.71 -1.53 24.69
CA LYS A 154 11.09 -2.72 24.09
C LYS A 154 9.74 -2.43 23.42
N ASN A 155 8.96 -1.54 24.00
CA ASN A 155 7.61 -1.19 23.58
C ASN A 155 7.43 0.29 23.19
N PHE A 156 8.51 1.07 23.07
CA PHE A 156 8.45 2.49 22.76
C PHE A 156 9.36 2.86 21.59
N LYS A 157 8.81 3.50 20.58
CA LYS A 157 9.52 3.94 19.38
C LYS A 157 9.13 5.36 19.02
N ILE A 158 10.08 6.18 18.64
CA ILE A 158 9.88 7.47 17.99
C ILE A 158 10.11 7.34 16.48
N LEU A 159 9.36 8.14 15.74
CA LEU A 159 9.40 8.20 14.28
C LEU A 159 9.54 9.66 13.86
N ALA A 160 10.37 9.90 12.87
CA ALA A 160 10.47 11.18 12.20
C ALA A 160 10.47 10.93 10.69
N TYR A 161 9.80 11.80 9.94
CA TYR A 161 9.86 11.72 8.49
C TYR A 161 9.76 13.09 7.85
N HIS A 162 10.31 13.17 6.65
CA HIS A 162 10.17 14.32 5.77
C HIS A 162 9.83 13.81 4.37
N THR A 163 8.80 14.38 3.77
CA THR A 163 8.31 14.05 2.44
C THR A 163 8.24 15.30 1.59
N VAL A 164 8.76 15.21 0.38
CA VAL A 164 8.58 16.20 -0.67
C VAL A 164 7.81 15.55 -1.80
N ARG A 165 6.78 16.21 -2.27
CA ARG A 165 5.96 15.82 -3.41
C ARG A 165 5.95 16.93 -4.42
N SER A 166 6.27 16.62 -5.67
CA SER A 166 6.29 17.54 -6.78
C SER A 166 5.30 17.09 -7.84
N GLN A 167 4.56 18.02 -8.40
CA GLN A 167 3.58 17.75 -9.46
C GLN A 167 3.83 18.69 -10.63
N ASP A 168 4.26 18.13 -11.77
CA ASP A 168 4.69 18.89 -12.94
C ASP A 168 3.55 19.70 -13.57
N ALA A 169 2.32 19.13 -13.60
CA ALA A 169 1.15 19.76 -14.23
C ALA A 169 0.79 21.13 -13.64
N VAL A 170 1.09 21.38 -12.39
CA VAL A 170 0.74 22.61 -11.68
C VAL A 170 1.96 23.35 -11.13
N ASN A 171 3.16 22.87 -11.43
CA ASN A 171 4.43 23.41 -10.94
C ASN A 171 4.37 23.70 -9.42
N SER A 172 3.87 22.69 -8.67
CA SER A 172 3.61 22.78 -7.23
C SER A 172 4.43 21.75 -6.49
N ASP A 173 5.15 22.22 -5.49
CA ASP A 173 5.90 21.37 -4.54
C ASP A 173 5.26 21.49 -3.17
N ASP A 174 4.94 20.34 -2.58
CA ASP A 174 4.47 20.21 -1.22
C ASP A 174 5.50 19.48 -0.36
N ALA A 175 5.81 20.03 0.80
CA ALA A 175 6.73 19.42 1.74
C ALA A 175 6.08 19.22 3.11
N HIS A 176 6.19 18.02 3.66
CA HIS A 176 5.63 17.67 4.97
C HIS A 176 6.69 17.04 5.86
N THR A 177 6.73 17.50 7.10
CA THR A 177 7.57 16.89 8.14
C THR A 177 6.67 16.43 9.27
N GLY A 178 6.88 15.20 9.75
CA GLY A 178 6.10 14.63 10.83
C GLY A 178 6.97 13.96 11.88
N LEU A 179 6.49 14.01 13.12
CA LEU A 179 7.00 13.28 14.26
C LEU A 179 5.90 12.38 14.79
N GLY A 180 6.25 11.19 15.23
CA GLY A 180 5.31 10.22 15.75
C GLY A 180 5.89 9.41 16.90
N ILE A 181 5.00 8.86 17.70
CA ILE A 181 5.31 7.95 18.80
C ILE A 181 4.48 6.69 18.61
N GLU A 182 5.12 5.54 18.74
CA GLU A 182 4.46 4.25 18.80
C GLU A 182 4.72 3.62 20.16
N TYR A 183 3.66 3.30 20.89
CA TYR A 183 3.70 2.57 22.14
C TYR A 183 2.86 1.31 22.06
N LYS A 184 3.44 0.17 22.47
CA LYS A 184 2.76 -1.14 22.51
C LYS A 184 2.55 -1.54 23.96
N PHE A 185 1.34 -1.78 24.36
CA PHE A 185 0.91 -2.24 25.69
C PHE A 185 0.45 -3.70 25.65
#